data_0510121a4df49dfb743b5bf718d4220d
#
_entry.id   0510121a4df49dfb743b5bf718d4220d
#
_cell.length_a   1.000
_cell.length_b   1.000
_cell.length_c   1.000
_cell.angle_alpha   90.00
_cell.angle_beta   90.00
_cell.angle_gamma   90.00
#
_symmetry.space_group_name_H-M   'P 1'
#
loop_
_entity.id
_entity.type
_entity.pdbx_description
1 polymer ?
#
loop_
_entity_poly.entity_id
_entity_poly.type
_entity_poly.pdbx_seq_one_letter_code
_entity_poly.pdbx_strand_id
1 'polypeptide(L)'
;MTKPHRIVLLVIVALVALAMVFPFAWTFVTSITPDGSLADGPSLYVPNPTLAAYTELFSRLPMGQIILNSVVVSFAATALQLITGSMAGYAFARLQFRAKPVVFAVYLATLMIPLQVLVVPLFIQFRDWNLQDTLFSLIAPSAASAFGVFLLRQAIEAVPKELDEAATIDGAGHLRIFAMVILPLIKPALATVGILAFMASWNSFLWPLVVIRSPELQTLPLGLATLQGLYTTRWDVVMAGSVVSIIPIALVYLFAQRYIIAGVSHTGLK
;
A
#
# COMPACT_ATOMS: atom_id res chain seq x y z
N MET A 1 23.11 -29.15 6.11
CA MET A 1 22.05 -29.44 7.10
C MET A 1 21.69 -30.90 7.01
N THR A 2 21.71 -31.62 8.14
CA THR A 2 21.30 -33.03 8.21
C THR A 2 19.78 -33.15 7.97
N LYS A 3 19.36 -34.33 7.38
CA LYS A 3 17.95 -34.60 7.05
C LYS A 3 16.96 -34.27 8.19
N PRO A 4 17.22 -34.56 9.49
CA PRO A 4 16.28 -34.26 10.59
C PRO A 4 16.10 -32.75 10.82
N HIS A 5 17.16 -31.94 10.71
CA HIS A 5 17.02 -30.48 10.86
C HIS A 5 16.14 -29.83 9.77
N ARG A 6 16.19 -30.38 8.56
CA ARG A 6 15.31 -29.93 7.46
C ARG A 6 13.86 -30.25 7.69
N ILE A 7 13.56 -31.44 8.26
CA ILE A 7 12.17 -31.83 8.61
C ILE A 7 11.63 -30.94 9.72
N VAL A 8 12.39 -30.72 10.79
CA VAL A 8 12.00 -29.84 11.89
C VAL A 8 11.73 -28.41 11.39
N LEU A 9 12.61 -27.88 10.55
CA LEU A 9 12.42 -26.55 9.96
C LEU A 9 11.13 -26.47 9.11
N LEU A 10 10.87 -27.49 8.28
CA LEU A 10 9.65 -27.55 7.46
C LEU A 10 8.40 -27.60 8.31
N VAL A 11 8.41 -28.38 9.41
CA VAL A 11 7.27 -28.44 10.35
C VAL A 11 7.02 -27.07 11.01
N ILE A 12 8.08 -26.42 11.49
CA ILE A 12 7.97 -25.08 12.08
C ILE A 12 7.39 -24.07 11.08
N VAL A 13 7.94 -24.06 9.86
CA VAL A 13 7.45 -23.17 8.79
C VAL A 13 5.99 -23.45 8.45
N ALA A 14 5.59 -24.72 8.37
CA ALA A 14 4.21 -25.13 8.12
C ALA A 14 3.27 -24.68 9.24
N LEU A 15 3.66 -24.83 10.50
CA LEU A 15 2.86 -24.40 11.66
C LEU A 15 2.68 -22.88 11.68
N VAL A 16 3.76 -22.13 11.41
CA VAL A 16 3.71 -20.65 11.30
C VAL A 16 2.81 -20.24 10.14
N ALA A 17 2.92 -20.89 8.99
CA ALA A 17 2.07 -20.61 7.83
C ALA A 17 0.59 -20.87 8.14
N LEU A 18 0.26 -21.99 8.79
CA LEU A 18 -1.11 -22.31 9.23
C LEU A 18 -1.65 -21.26 10.22
N ALA A 19 -0.85 -20.85 11.20
CA ALA A 19 -1.23 -19.80 12.15
C ALA A 19 -1.49 -18.46 11.46
N MET A 20 -0.70 -18.10 10.41
CA MET A 20 -0.91 -16.89 9.64
C MET A 20 -2.14 -16.94 8.72
N VAL A 21 -2.50 -18.11 8.20
CA VAL A 21 -3.68 -18.30 7.33
C VAL A 21 -4.98 -18.35 8.16
N PHE A 22 -4.91 -18.80 9.41
CA PHE A 22 -6.07 -18.99 10.27
C PHE A 22 -7.00 -17.77 10.36
N PRO A 23 -6.53 -16.53 10.65
CA PRO A 23 -7.43 -15.38 10.73
C PRO A 23 -8.16 -15.09 9.42
N PHE A 24 -7.52 -15.31 8.27
CA PHE A 24 -8.17 -15.14 6.96
C PHE A 24 -9.21 -16.21 6.69
N ALA A 25 -8.91 -17.47 7.02
CA ALA A 25 -9.85 -18.56 6.92
C ALA A 25 -11.07 -18.32 7.83
N TRP A 26 -10.85 -17.87 9.05
CA TRP A 26 -11.92 -17.53 9.98
C TRP A 26 -12.76 -16.35 9.49
N THR A 27 -12.14 -15.27 9.00
CA THR A 27 -12.86 -14.15 8.38
C THR A 27 -13.77 -14.61 7.25
N PHE A 28 -13.25 -15.47 6.36
CA PHE A 28 -14.04 -16.03 5.27
C PHE A 28 -15.20 -16.90 5.78
N VAL A 29 -14.94 -17.79 6.71
CA VAL A 29 -15.96 -18.68 7.29
C VAL A 29 -17.05 -17.88 7.99
N THR A 30 -16.68 -16.87 8.79
CA THR A 30 -17.64 -16.00 9.47
C THR A 30 -18.48 -15.20 8.47
N SER A 31 -17.93 -14.78 7.34
CA SER A 31 -18.65 -14.04 6.30
C SER A 31 -19.77 -14.82 5.60
N ILE A 32 -19.74 -16.15 5.69
CA ILE A 32 -20.76 -17.04 5.11
C ILE A 32 -21.61 -17.72 6.19
N THR A 33 -21.40 -17.39 7.47
CA THR A 33 -22.16 -17.95 8.59
C THR A 33 -23.47 -17.18 8.75
N PRO A 34 -24.65 -17.87 8.83
CA PRO A 34 -25.91 -17.22 9.14
C PRO A 34 -25.84 -16.53 10.52
N ASP A 35 -26.40 -15.33 10.60
CA ASP A 35 -26.52 -14.51 11.82
C ASP A 35 -25.20 -14.13 12.52
N GLY A 36 -24.03 -14.55 11.99
CA GLY A 36 -22.70 -14.09 12.32
C GLY A 36 -22.37 -13.91 13.80
N SER A 37 -23.02 -14.67 14.68
CA SER A 37 -22.77 -14.55 16.10
C SER A 37 -21.39 -15.09 16.44
N LEU A 38 -20.56 -14.27 17.05
CA LEU A 38 -19.29 -14.70 17.66
C LEU A 38 -19.50 -15.32 19.06
N ALA A 39 -20.75 -15.52 19.46
CA ALA A 39 -21.11 -16.01 20.80
C ALA A 39 -20.49 -17.40 21.12
N ASP A 40 -20.34 -18.22 20.08
CA ASP A 40 -19.79 -19.57 20.22
C ASP A 40 -18.28 -19.67 20.00
N GLY A 41 -17.59 -18.51 19.84
CA GLY A 41 -16.16 -18.44 19.56
C GLY A 41 -15.79 -18.73 18.10
N PRO A 42 -14.50 -18.77 17.76
CA PRO A 42 -14.03 -19.00 16.41
C PRO A 42 -14.31 -20.46 15.97
N SER A 43 -15.20 -20.65 15.01
CA SER A 43 -15.48 -21.93 14.38
C SER A 43 -15.12 -21.89 12.90
N LEU A 44 -14.53 -22.97 12.40
CA LEU A 44 -14.32 -23.20 10.97
C LEU A 44 -15.43 -24.07 10.35
N TYR A 45 -16.40 -24.48 11.14
CA TYR A 45 -17.54 -25.27 10.68
C TYR A 45 -18.79 -24.40 10.59
N VAL A 46 -19.43 -24.39 9.41
CA VAL A 46 -20.69 -23.67 9.15
C VAL A 46 -21.74 -24.66 8.73
N PRO A 47 -22.78 -24.90 9.55
CA PRO A 47 -23.83 -25.91 9.24
C PRO A 47 -24.62 -25.56 7.96
N ASN A 48 -24.93 -24.27 7.75
CA ASN A 48 -25.76 -23.77 6.64
C ASN A 48 -25.10 -22.50 6.02
N PRO A 49 -24.08 -22.65 5.16
CA PRO A 49 -23.41 -21.48 4.60
C PRO A 49 -24.37 -20.66 3.71
N THR A 50 -24.30 -19.35 3.84
CA THR A 50 -25.13 -18.40 3.09
C THR A 50 -24.32 -17.20 2.60
N LEU A 51 -24.75 -16.57 1.51
CA LEU A 51 -24.21 -15.31 1.02
C LEU A 51 -25.03 -14.08 1.46
N ALA A 52 -25.95 -14.25 2.42
CA ALA A 52 -26.82 -13.17 2.91
C ALA A 52 -26.02 -11.95 3.40
N ALA A 53 -24.89 -12.17 4.08
CA ALA A 53 -24.01 -11.09 4.54
C ALA A 53 -23.47 -10.24 3.39
N TYR A 54 -23.12 -10.86 2.26
CA TYR A 54 -22.68 -10.12 1.06
C TYR A 54 -23.83 -9.33 0.43
N THR A 55 -25.01 -9.94 0.30
CA THR A 55 -26.20 -9.24 -0.22
C THR A 55 -26.52 -8.01 0.65
N GLU A 56 -26.47 -8.19 1.97
CA GLU A 56 -26.71 -7.11 2.93
C GLU A 56 -25.62 -6.02 2.85
N LEU A 57 -24.35 -6.39 2.72
CA LEU A 57 -23.24 -5.46 2.53
C LEU A 57 -23.48 -4.54 1.32
N PHE A 58 -23.84 -5.13 0.16
CA PHE A 58 -24.07 -4.37 -1.07
C PHE A 58 -25.39 -3.57 -1.04
N SER A 59 -26.34 -3.91 -0.17
CA SER A 59 -27.57 -3.12 0.03
C SER A 59 -27.38 -1.96 0.98
N ARG A 60 -26.50 -2.09 1.98
CA ARG A 60 -26.21 -1.04 2.98
C ARG A 60 -25.25 0.01 2.49
N LEU A 61 -24.28 -0.40 1.66
CA LEU A 61 -23.22 0.48 1.16
C LEU A 61 -23.17 0.46 -0.37
N PRO A 62 -22.86 1.59 -1.01
CA PRO A 62 -22.61 1.67 -2.44
C PRO A 62 -21.22 1.05 -2.76
N MET A 63 -21.07 -0.27 -2.51
CA MET A 63 -19.79 -0.97 -2.56
C MET A 63 -19.04 -0.79 -3.89
N GLY A 64 -19.79 -0.76 -5.01
CA GLY A 64 -19.18 -0.51 -6.33
C GLY A 64 -18.42 0.81 -6.39
N GLN A 65 -19.04 1.89 -5.88
CA GLN A 65 -18.42 3.23 -5.82
C GLN A 65 -17.26 3.28 -4.83
N ILE A 66 -17.43 2.70 -3.64
CA ILE A 66 -16.41 2.65 -2.59
C ILE A 66 -15.15 1.90 -3.07
N ILE A 67 -15.34 0.75 -3.74
CA ILE A 67 -14.23 -0.02 -4.33
C ILE A 67 -13.55 0.79 -5.43
N LEU A 68 -14.34 1.41 -6.33
CA LEU A 68 -13.79 2.25 -7.41
C LEU A 68 -12.97 3.41 -6.86
N ASN A 69 -13.47 4.12 -5.85
CA ASN A 69 -12.74 5.20 -5.19
C ASN A 69 -11.41 4.70 -4.62
N SER A 70 -11.43 3.57 -3.90
CA SER A 70 -10.20 2.98 -3.33
C SER A 70 -9.20 2.60 -4.41
N VAL A 71 -9.66 2.02 -5.52
CA VAL A 71 -8.80 1.68 -6.67
C VAL A 71 -8.20 2.94 -7.28
N VAL A 72 -9.04 3.94 -7.61
CA VAL A 72 -8.59 5.20 -8.22
C VAL A 72 -7.59 5.93 -7.32
N VAL A 73 -7.92 6.09 -6.03
CA VAL A 73 -7.04 6.77 -5.06
C VAL A 73 -5.72 6.03 -4.92
N SER A 74 -5.75 4.71 -4.75
CA SER A 74 -4.53 3.92 -4.52
C SER A 74 -3.62 3.89 -5.75
N PHE A 75 -4.17 3.73 -6.95
CA PHE A 75 -3.37 3.78 -8.17
C PHE A 75 -2.83 5.18 -8.46
N ALA A 76 -3.65 6.22 -8.30
CA ALA A 76 -3.22 7.59 -8.53
C ALA A 76 -2.15 8.04 -7.52
N ALA A 77 -2.34 7.74 -6.23
CA ALA A 77 -1.35 8.00 -5.19
C ALA A 77 -0.02 7.27 -5.44
N THR A 78 -0.11 5.98 -5.83
CA THR A 78 1.06 5.17 -6.18
C THR A 78 1.79 5.74 -7.40
N ALA A 79 1.08 6.06 -8.47
CA ALA A 79 1.68 6.63 -9.67
C ALA A 79 2.36 7.97 -9.37
N LEU A 80 1.68 8.85 -8.62
CA LEU A 80 2.22 10.14 -8.23
C LEU A 80 3.49 9.98 -7.37
N GLN A 81 3.46 9.07 -6.38
CA GLN A 81 4.62 8.77 -5.54
C GLN A 81 5.80 8.18 -6.33
N LEU A 82 5.53 7.28 -7.30
CA LEU A 82 6.60 6.73 -8.15
C LEU A 82 7.23 7.80 -9.04
N ILE A 83 6.43 8.67 -9.64
CA ILE A 83 6.92 9.77 -10.48
C ILE A 83 7.78 10.71 -9.64
N THR A 84 7.23 11.29 -8.58
CA THR A 84 7.94 12.27 -7.74
C THR A 84 9.12 11.63 -7.03
N GLY A 85 8.95 10.41 -6.51
CA GLY A 85 9.98 9.66 -5.80
C GLY A 85 11.16 9.27 -6.68
N SER A 86 10.92 8.83 -7.92
CA SER A 86 12.00 8.49 -8.85
C SER A 86 12.75 9.73 -9.36
N MET A 87 12.04 10.82 -9.64
CA MET A 87 12.65 12.09 -10.04
C MET A 87 13.53 12.67 -8.91
N ALA A 88 13.00 12.71 -7.68
CA ALA A 88 13.77 13.17 -6.52
C ALA A 88 14.92 12.21 -6.20
N GLY A 89 14.70 10.90 -6.25
CA GLY A 89 15.73 9.88 -6.10
C GLY A 89 16.87 10.05 -7.10
N TYR A 90 16.55 10.31 -8.37
CA TYR A 90 17.52 10.60 -9.42
C TYR A 90 18.30 11.88 -9.13
N ALA A 91 17.62 12.96 -8.75
CA ALA A 91 18.27 14.21 -8.40
C ALA A 91 19.26 14.03 -7.25
N PHE A 92 18.87 13.34 -6.19
CA PHE A 92 19.73 13.04 -5.05
C PHE A 92 20.83 11.99 -5.35
N ALA A 93 20.65 11.10 -6.33
CA ALA A 93 21.69 10.13 -6.70
C ALA A 93 22.72 10.71 -7.66
N ARG A 94 22.27 11.41 -8.70
CA ARG A 94 23.10 11.78 -9.88
C ARG A 94 23.47 13.26 -9.97
N LEU A 95 22.56 14.17 -9.61
CA LEU A 95 22.82 15.59 -9.76
C LEU A 95 23.76 16.11 -8.66
N GLN A 96 24.54 17.13 -8.99
CA GLN A 96 25.46 17.81 -8.08
C GLN A 96 24.91 19.20 -7.75
N PHE A 97 24.65 19.47 -6.47
CA PHE A 97 24.27 20.80 -5.98
C PHE A 97 24.79 21.00 -4.54
N ARG A 98 25.10 22.26 -4.19
CA ARG A 98 25.86 22.60 -2.97
C ARG A 98 25.22 22.10 -1.67
N ALA A 99 23.89 22.17 -1.54
CA ALA A 99 23.17 21.82 -0.33
C ALA A 99 22.65 20.35 -0.32
N LYS A 100 23.01 19.52 -1.31
CA LYS A 100 22.51 18.15 -1.48
C LYS A 100 22.47 17.32 -0.18
N PRO A 101 23.57 17.19 0.61
CA PRO A 101 23.55 16.36 1.81
C PRO A 101 22.60 16.90 2.88
N VAL A 102 22.54 18.22 3.03
CA VAL A 102 21.67 18.88 4.03
C VAL A 102 20.20 18.73 3.62
N VAL A 103 19.86 19.03 2.37
CA VAL A 103 18.48 18.89 1.86
C VAL A 103 18.02 17.46 1.97
N PHE A 104 18.86 16.48 1.63
CA PHE A 104 18.53 15.08 1.76
C PHE A 104 18.34 14.66 3.22
N ALA A 105 19.20 15.12 4.13
CA ALA A 105 19.07 14.84 5.57
C ALA A 105 17.78 15.44 6.15
N VAL A 106 17.44 16.68 5.81
CA VAL A 106 16.18 17.34 6.23
C VAL A 106 14.97 16.58 5.65
N TYR A 107 15.04 16.17 4.39
CA TYR A 107 13.98 15.41 3.75
C TYR A 107 13.77 14.05 4.45
N LEU A 108 14.85 13.34 4.81
CA LEU A 108 14.74 12.11 5.58
C LEU A 108 14.23 12.33 7.01
N ALA A 109 14.56 13.47 7.63
CA ALA A 109 14.06 13.80 8.96
C ALA A 109 12.52 13.91 9.00
N THR A 110 11.86 14.17 7.86
CA THR A 110 10.38 14.16 7.77
C THR A 110 9.78 12.78 8.07
N LEU A 111 10.54 11.68 7.89
CA LEU A 111 10.09 10.32 8.29
C LEU A 111 9.85 10.17 9.80
N MET A 112 10.48 11.01 10.60
CA MET A 112 10.32 10.98 12.06
C MET A 112 8.99 11.61 12.51
N ILE A 113 8.32 12.34 11.63
CA ILE A 113 7.06 13.02 11.95
C ILE A 113 5.91 12.07 11.65
N PRO A 114 5.19 11.55 12.64
CA PRO A 114 4.06 10.66 12.40
C PRO A 114 2.88 11.43 11.77
N LEU A 115 2.16 10.75 10.87
CA LEU A 115 0.98 11.35 10.20
C LEU A 115 -0.05 11.89 11.19
N GLN A 116 -0.20 11.24 12.35
CA GLN A 116 -1.15 11.62 13.39
C GLN A 116 -0.95 13.07 13.87
N VAL A 117 0.30 13.53 13.93
CA VAL A 117 0.64 14.93 14.27
C VAL A 117 0.27 15.90 13.15
N LEU A 118 0.37 15.42 11.90
CA LEU A 118 0.13 16.25 10.71
C LEU A 118 -1.35 16.32 10.31
N VAL A 119 -2.22 15.46 10.85
CA VAL A 119 -3.64 15.38 10.44
C VAL A 119 -4.34 16.73 10.58
N VAL A 120 -4.19 17.40 11.73
CA VAL A 120 -4.86 18.68 11.99
C VAL A 120 -4.34 19.81 11.10
N PRO A 121 -3.00 20.03 10.99
CA PRO A 121 -2.47 21.03 10.08
C PRO A 121 -2.85 20.79 8.61
N LEU A 122 -2.78 19.54 8.14
CA LEU A 122 -3.19 19.16 6.79
C LEU A 122 -4.68 19.42 6.57
N PHE A 123 -5.54 19.08 7.52
CA PHE A 123 -6.98 19.33 7.40
C PHE A 123 -7.27 20.82 7.26
N ILE A 124 -6.63 21.68 8.09
CA ILE A 124 -6.78 23.13 8.00
C ILE A 124 -6.37 23.62 6.62
N GLN A 125 -5.20 23.16 6.11
CA GLN A 125 -4.70 23.54 4.80
C GLN A 125 -5.65 23.15 3.66
N PHE A 126 -6.14 21.90 3.65
CA PHE A 126 -7.09 21.45 2.62
C PHE A 126 -8.44 22.15 2.72
N ARG A 127 -8.89 22.49 3.95
CA ARG A 127 -10.08 23.31 4.17
C ARG A 127 -9.91 24.70 3.58
N ASP A 128 -8.80 25.36 3.87
CA ASP A 128 -8.55 26.75 3.43
C ASP A 128 -8.37 26.84 1.90
N TRP A 129 -7.94 25.75 1.28
CA TRP A 129 -7.89 25.61 -0.19
C TRP A 129 -9.22 25.16 -0.81
N ASN A 130 -10.28 24.89 -0.03
CA ASN A 130 -11.54 24.31 -0.48
C ASN A 130 -11.37 22.96 -1.22
N LEU A 131 -10.40 22.16 -0.83
CA LEU A 131 -10.08 20.85 -1.41
C LEU A 131 -10.49 19.67 -0.52
N GLN A 132 -11.08 19.92 0.67
CA GLN A 132 -11.65 18.85 1.48
C GLN A 132 -12.82 18.18 0.74
N ASP A 133 -13.15 16.96 1.13
CA ASP A 133 -14.23 16.16 0.53
C ASP A 133 -14.07 15.97 -0.98
N THR A 134 -12.84 15.66 -1.41
CA THR A 134 -12.48 15.37 -2.79
C THR A 134 -11.53 14.16 -2.86
N LEU A 135 -11.54 13.40 -3.95
CA LEU A 135 -10.53 12.34 -4.15
C LEU A 135 -9.10 12.91 -4.24
N PHE A 136 -8.96 14.15 -4.72
CA PHE A 136 -7.67 14.84 -4.76
C PHE A 136 -7.05 14.99 -3.37
N SER A 137 -7.86 15.29 -2.34
CA SER A 137 -7.38 15.41 -0.97
C SER A 137 -6.80 14.11 -0.42
N LEU A 138 -7.24 12.95 -0.94
CA LEU A 138 -6.70 11.64 -0.58
C LEU A 138 -5.39 11.32 -1.33
N ILE A 139 -5.23 11.83 -2.53
CA ILE A 139 -4.09 11.53 -3.42
C ILE A 139 -2.91 12.47 -3.14
N ALA A 140 -3.17 13.77 -2.99
CA ALA A 140 -2.13 14.80 -2.95
C ALA A 140 -1.09 14.64 -1.82
N PRO A 141 -1.45 14.26 -0.58
CA PRO A 141 -0.46 14.03 0.49
C PRO A 141 0.54 12.92 0.17
N SER A 142 0.18 11.98 -0.70
CA SER A 142 1.05 10.87 -1.12
C SER A 142 2.15 11.28 -2.10
N ALA A 143 2.09 12.50 -2.66
CA ALA A 143 3.05 13.00 -3.65
C ALA A 143 4.48 13.08 -3.10
N ALA A 144 4.64 13.24 -1.79
CA ALA A 144 5.95 13.40 -1.14
C ALA A 144 6.18 12.27 -0.14
N SER A 145 6.89 11.22 -0.56
CA SER A 145 7.28 10.11 0.32
C SER A 145 8.79 10.04 0.48
N ALA A 146 9.28 10.47 1.65
CA ALA A 146 10.71 10.41 1.93
C ALA A 146 11.25 8.97 1.92
N PHE A 147 10.46 7.99 2.33
CA PHE A 147 10.82 6.58 2.26
C PHE A 147 10.93 6.10 0.80
N GLY A 148 9.98 6.47 -0.07
CA GLY A 148 10.04 6.13 -1.49
C GLY A 148 11.26 6.74 -2.18
N VAL A 149 11.54 8.02 -1.92
CA VAL A 149 12.73 8.71 -2.45
C VAL A 149 14.02 8.05 -1.97
N PHE A 150 14.10 7.68 -0.68
CA PHE A 150 15.26 6.99 -0.11
C PHE A 150 15.53 5.67 -0.82
N LEU A 151 14.53 4.80 -0.95
CA LEU A 151 14.68 3.49 -1.60
C LEU A 151 15.08 3.63 -3.07
N LEU A 152 14.41 4.54 -3.80
CA LEU A 152 14.71 4.74 -5.23
C LEU A 152 16.08 5.38 -5.43
N ARG A 153 16.50 6.31 -4.56
CA ARG A 153 17.87 6.84 -4.56
C ARG A 153 18.89 5.71 -4.39
N GLN A 154 18.72 4.82 -3.40
CA GLN A 154 19.62 3.69 -3.17
C GLN A 154 19.72 2.77 -4.41
N ALA A 155 18.57 2.48 -5.02
CA ALA A 155 18.54 1.67 -6.24
C ALA A 155 19.25 2.35 -7.42
N ILE A 156 19.11 3.67 -7.56
CA ILE A 156 19.77 4.45 -8.61
C ILE A 156 21.29 4.54 -8.34
N GLU A 157 21.71 4.68 -7.08
CA GLU A 157 23.14 4.71 -6.70
C GLU A 157 23.84 3.39 -6.98
N ALA A 158 23.12 2.26 -6.92
CA ALA A 158 23.64 0.94 -7.26
C ALA A 158 23.89 0.73 -8.77
N VAL A 159 23.31 1.55 -9.64
CA VAL A 159 23.56 1.51 -11.09
C VAL A 159 24.92 2.13 -11.38
N PRO A 160 25.81 1.46 -12.15
CA PRO A 160 27.12 1.98 -12.52
C PRO A 160 27.02 3.34 -13.25
N LYS A 161 27.86 4.30 -12.84
CA LYS A 161 27.86 5.66 -13.43
C LYS A 161 28.35 5.69 -14.86
N GLU A 162 29.14 4.73 -15.25
CA GLU A 162 29.68 4.54 -16.60
C GLU A 162 28.55 4.46 -17.65
N LEU A 163 27.36 3.99 -17.27
CA LEU A 163 26.19 3.99 -18.17
C LEU A 163 25.64 5.41 -18.42
N ASP A 164 25.68 6.26 -17.39
CA ASP A 164 25.28 7.66 -17.52
C ASP A 164 26.31 8.42 -18.40
N GLU A 165 27.60 8.13 -18.20
CA GLU A 165 28.71 8.75 -18.97
C GLU A 165 28.64 8.34 -20.44
N ALA A 166 28.46 7.04 -20.73
CA ALA A 166 28.29 6.57 -22.10
C ALA A 166 27.10 7.23 -22.80
N ALA A 167 25.94 7.31 -22.14
CA ALA A 167 24.77 7.99 -22.69
C ALA A 167 25.02 9.49 -22.89
N THR A 168 25.84 10.12 -22.06
CA THR A 168 26.22 11.54 -22.21
C THR A 168 27.12 11.75 -23.45
N ILE A 169 28.02 10.81 -23.70
CA ILE A 169 28.88 10.81 -24.92
C ILE A 169 27.98 10.69 -26.16
N ASP A 170 26.90 9.89 -26.09
CA ASP A 170 25.88 9.76 -27.14
C ASP A 170 24.96 11.01 -27.26
N GLY A 171 25.20 12.06 -26.49
CA GLY A 171 24.44 13.32 -26.54
C GLY A 171 23.13 13.29 -25.74
N ALA A 172 22.92 12.31 -24.83
CA ALA A 172 21.74 12.27 -23.99
C ALA A 172 21.81 13.27 -22.83
N GLY A 173 20.81 14.12 -22.68
CA GLY A 173 20.65 14.97 -21.50
C GLY A 173 20.06 14.19 -20.31
N HIS A 174 20.10 14.79 -19.10
CA HIS A 174 19.68 14.16 -17.84
C HIS A 174 18.28 13.51 -17.88
N LEU A 175 17.28 14.16 -18.50
CA LEU A 175 15.93 13.59 -18.61
C LEU A 175 15.91 12.34 -19.47
N ARG A 176 16.69 12.29 -20.54
CA ARG A 176 16.78 11.12 -21.41
C ARG A 176 17.51 9.98 -20.73
N ILE A 177 18.60 10.27 -20.01
CA ILE A 177 19.33 9.30 -19.17
C ILE A 177 18.38 8.73 -18.11
N PHE A 178 17.67 9.59 -17.39
CA PHE A 178 16.70 9.17 -16.39
C PHE A 178 15.64 8.22 -16.97
N ALA A 179 14.98 8.62 -18.07
CA ALA A 179 13.85 7.87 -18.62
C ALA A 179 14.27 6.60 -19.37
N MET A 180 15.38 6.63 -20.12
CA MET A 180 15.76 5.54 -21.02
C MET A 180 16.83 4.61 -20.46
N VAL A 181 17.64 5.07 -19.49
CA VAL A 181 18.72 4.27 -18.89
C VAL A 181 18.33 3.87 -17.47
N ILE A 182 18.09 4.85 -16.61
CA ILE A 182 17.91 4.60 -15.17
C ILE A 182 16.58 3.90 -14.86
N LEU A 183 15.43 4.43 -15.29
CA LEU A 183 14.12 3.84 -14.97
C LEU A 183 14.00 2.36 -15.40
N PRO A 184 14.47 1.95 -16.59
CA PRO A 184 14.46 0.54 -16.98
C PRO A 184 15.31 -0.36 -16.08
N LEU A 185 16.47 0.12 -15.62
CA LEU A 185 17.38 -0.65 -14.78
C LEU A 185 16.87 -0.83 -13.35
N ILE A 186 16.13 0.16 -12.82
CA ILE A 186 15.58 0.11 -11.47
C ILE A 186 14.13 -0.40 -11.41
N LYS A 187 13.61 -1.03 -12.48
CA LYS A 187 12.24 -1.60 -12.51
C LYS A 187 11.89 -2.46 -11.28
N PRO A 188 12.78 -3.34 -10.76
CA PRO A 188 12.46 -4.10 -9.55
C PRO A 188 12.25 -3.21 -8.32
N ALA A 189 13.06 -2.17 -8.16
CA ALA A 189 12.90 -1.21 -7.05
C ALA A 189 11.62 -0.36 -7.21
N LEU A 190 11.31 0.09 -8.43
CA LEU A 190 10.04 0.78 -8.73
C LEU A 190 8.85 -0.10 -8.38
N ALA A 191 8.88 -1.39 -8.76
CA ALA A 191 7.81 -2.32 -8.41
C ALA A 191 7.68 -2.48 -6.89
N THR A 192 8.77 -2.62 -6.16
CA THR A 192 8.76 -2.74 -4.69
C THR A 192 8.16 -1.49 -4.04
N VAL A 193 8.63 -0.29 -4.41
CA VAL A 193 8.09 0.98 -3.89
C VAL A 193 6.63 1.14 -4.29
N GLY A 194 6.26 0.77 -5.51
CA GLY A 194 4.88 0.83 -5.99
C GLY A 194 3.93 -0.04 -5.19
N ILE A 195 4.33 -1.28 -4.85
CA ILE A 195 3.51 -2.17 -4.01
C ILE A 195 3.34 -1.59 -2.61
N LEU A 196 4.43 -1.10 -1.99
CA LEU A 196 4.37 -0.51 -0.66
C LEU A 196 3.50 0.74 -0.64
N ALA A 197 3.60 1.60 -1.67
CA ALA A 197 2.77 2.78 -1.82
C ALA A 197 1.29 2.43 -2.02
N PHE A 198 1.00 1.44 -2.87
CA PHE A 198 -0.36 0.95 -3.09
C PHE A 198 -0.96 0.41 -1.80
N MET A 199 -0.25 -0.46 -1.09
CA MET A 199 -0.73 -1.04 0.18
C MET A 199 -0.96 0.05 1.24
N ALA A 200 -0.07 1.03 1.34
CA ALA A 200 -0.22 2.14 2.28
C ALA A 200 -1.45 2.99 1.97
N SER A 201 -1.71 3.29 0.69
CA SER A 201 -2.88 4.05 0.25
C SER A 201 -4.17 3.23 0.39
N TRP A 202 -4.16 1.95 -0.04
CA TRP A 202 -5.32 1.05 0.05
C TRP A 202 -5.82 0.86 1.48
N ASN A 203 -4.90 0.72 2.45
CA ASN A 203 -5.22 0.53 3.87
C ASN A 203 -5.37 1.86 4.63
N SER A 204 -5.29 3.01 3.94
CA SER A 204 -5.40 4.32 4.60
C SER A 204 -6.81 4.51 5.17
N PHE A 205 -6.88 4.82 6.46
CA PHE A 205 -8.14 5.03 7.17
C PHE A 205 -8.21 6.41 7.84
N LEU A 206 -7.18 6.77 8.61
CA LEU A 206 -7.21 7.97 9.46
C LEU A 206 -7.40 9.25 8.66
N TRP A 207 -6.67 9.41 7.55
CA TRP A 207 -6.77 10.61 6.73
C TRP A 207 -8.11 10.71 5.98
N PRO A 208 -8.58 9.67 5.29
CA PRO A 208 -9.95 9.64 4.74
C PRO A 208 -11.03 9.95 5.78
N LEU A 209 -10.94 9.41 7.00
CA LEU A 209 -11.90 9.64 8.08
C LEU A 209 -12.03 11.13 8.45
N VAL A 210 -10.94 11.88 8.34
CA VAL A 210 -10.92 13.31 8.73
C VAL A 210 -11.33 14.22 7.57
N VAL A 211 -10.96 13.89 6.32
CA VAL A 211 -11.09 14.80 5.19
C VAL A 211 -12.31 14.53 4.32
N ILE A 212 -12.85 13.30 4.32
CA ILE A 212 -14.03 12.91 3.53
C ILE A 212 -15.27 12.97 4.40
N ARG A 213 -16.34 13.58 3.87
CA ARG A 213 -17.66 13.72 4.50
C ARG A 213 -18.76 13.03 3.72
N SER A 214 -18.69 13.11 2.39
CA SER A 214 -19.68 12.54 1.48
C SER A 214 -19.57 11.02 1.42
N PRO A 215 -20.65 10.25 1.64
CA PRO A 215 -20.64 8.80 1.54
C PRO A 215 -20.16 8.28 0.18
N GLU A 216 -20.41 9.05 -0.89
CA GLU A 216 -20.06 8.74 -2.28
C GLU A 216 -18.55 8.77 -2.53
N LEU A 217 -17.79 9.49 -1.70
CA LEU A 217 -16.33 9.64 -1.82
C LEU A 217 -15.55 8.76 -0.84
N GLN A 218 -16.23 7.95 -0.06
CA GLN A 218 -15.59 7.05 0.88
C GLN A 218 -14.69 6.04 0.17
N THR A 219 -13.57 5.73 0.82
CA THR A 219 -12.70 4.60 0.47
C THR A 219 -13.14 3.34 1.23
N LEU A 220 -12.66 2.19 0.80
CA LEU A 220 -13.10 0.91 1.34
C LEU A 220 -12.90 0.76 2.86
N PRO A 221 -11.72 1.08 3.46
CA PRO A 221 -11.58 1.04 4.90
C PRO A 221 -12.53 2.00 5.63
N LEU A 222 -12.78 3.20 5.08
CA LEU A 222 -13.70 4.16 5.66
C LEU A 222 -15.15 3.68 5.59
N GLY A 223 -15.59 3.21 4.42
CA GLY A 223 -16.94 2.68 4.22
C GLY A 223 -17.22 1.47 5.13
N LEU A 224 -16.27 0.53 5.25
CA LEU A 224 -16.43 -0.62 6.13
C LEU A 224 -16.52 -0.24 7.61
N ALA A 225 -15.84 0.82 8.03
CA ALA A 225 -15.92 1.30 9.41
C ALA A 225 -17.33 1.80 9.78
N THR A 226 -18.13 2.26 8.81
CA THR A 226 -19.52 2.69 9.04
C THR A 226 -20.48 1.54 9.33
N LEU A 227 -20.09 0.28 9.05
CA LEU A 227 -20.87 -0.91 9.39
C LEU A 227 -20.84 -1.23 10.88
N GLN A 228 -19.88 -0.67 11.62
CA GLN A 228 -19.80 -0.87 13.06
C GLN A 228 -20.78 0.04 13.77
N GLY A 229 -21.87 -0.54 14.28
CA GLY A 229 -22.88 0.18 15.04
C GLY A 229 -22.46 0.46 16.48
N LEU A 230 -23.07 1.47 17.09
CA LEU A 230 -22.82 1.83 18.50
C LEU A 230 -23.30 0.75 19.50
N TYR A 231 -24.33 0.00 19.13
CA TYR A 231 -24.98 -0.97 20.04
C TYR A 231 -24.97 -2.41 19.51
N THR A 232 -25.05 -2.57 18.20
CA THR A 232 -25.06 -3.90 17.55
C THR A 232 -24.24 -3.86 16.29
N THR A 233 -23.28 -4.78 16.18
CA THR A 233 -22.48 -4.96 14.97
C THR A 233 -22.79 -6.30 14.34
N ARG A 234 -23.19 -6.31 13.08
CA ARG A 234 -23.34 -7.51 12.25
C ARG A 234 -21.95 -7.94 11.77
N TRP A 235 -21.32 -8.80 12.56
CA TRP A 235 -19.95 -9.25 12.30
C TRP A 235 -19.81 -10.04 11.00
N ASP A 236 -20.83 -10.79 10.60
CA ASP A 236 -20.89 -11.46 9.30
C ASP A 236 -20.76 -10.48 8.13
N VAL A 237 -21.47 -9.35 8.19
CA VAL A 237 -21.41 -8.28 7.17
C VAL A 237 -20.05 -7.57 7.18
N VAL A 238 -19.50 -7.30 8.36
CA VAL A 238 -18.15 -6.72 8.51
C VAL A 238 -17.10 -7.67 7.95
N MET A 239 -17.20 -8.97 8.23
CA MET A 239 -16.28 -9.99 7.70
C MET A 239 -16.44 -10.17 6.19
N ALA A 240 -17.66 -10.10 5.64
CA ALA A 240 -17.89 -10.09 4.21
C ALA A 240 -17.18 -8.88 3.53
N GLY A 241 -17.30 -7.68 4.12
CA GLY A 241 -16.58 -6.50 3.67
C GLY A 241 -15.05 -6.65 3.75
N SER A 242 -14.56 -7.28 4.82
CA SER A 242 -13.13 -7.58 4.99
C SER A 242 -12.62 -8.55 3.91
N VAL A 243 -13.39 -9.61 3.59
CA VAL A 243 -13.04 -10.53 2.48
C VAL A 243 -12.96 -9.77 1.15
N VAL A 244 -13.94 -8.91 0.85
CA VAL A 244 -13.92 -8.07 -0.36
C VAL A 244 -12.69 -7.16 -0.38
N SER A 245 -12.30 -6.61 0.77
CA SER A 245 -11.12 -5.73 0.91
C SER A 245 -9.79 -6.45 0.66
N ILE A 246 -9.69 -7.73 0.98
CA ILE A 246 -8.47 -8.53 0.79
C ILE A 246 -8.21 -8.84 -0.68
N ILE A 247 -9.26 -9.02 -1.49
CA ILE A 247 -9.14 -9.47 -2.89
C ILE A 247 -8.20 -8.59 -3.72
N PRO A 248 -8.35 -7.24 -3.78
CA PRO A 248 -7.45 -6.41 -4.58
C PRO A 248 -6.00 -6.43 -4.10
N ILE A 249 -5.77 -6.48 -2.79
CA ILE A 249 -4.42 -6.60 -2.22
C ILE A 249 -3.79 -7.92 -2.65
N ALA A 250 -4.53 -9.02 -2.53
CA ALA A 250 -4.06 -10.34 -2.92
C ALA A 250 -3.72 -10.40 -4.42
N LEU A 251 -4.55 -9.79 -5.27
CA LEU A 251 -4.28 -9.69 -6.70
C LEU A 251 -3.00 -8.89 -6.98
N VAL A 252 -2.87 -7.69 -6.41
CA VAL A 252 -1.65 -6.88 -6.57
C VAL A 252 -0.42 -7.66 -6.11
N TYR A 253 -0.49 -8.34 -4.96
CA TYR A 253 0.61 -9.17 -4.46
C TYR A 253 0.96 -10.32 -5.40
N LEU A 254 -0.03 -11.06 -5.91
CA LEU A 254 0.19 -12.19 -6.83
C LEU A 254 0.91 -11.77 -8.12
N PHE A 255 0.56 -10.60 -8.67
CA PHE A 255 1.25 -10.07 -9.86
C PHE A 255 2.64 -9.52 -9.54
N ALA A 256 2.83 -8.97 -8.36
CA ALA A 256 4.00 -8.22 -7.98
C ALA A 256 5.07 -9.08 -7.24
N GLN A 257 4.72 -10.23 -6.67
CA GLN A 257 5.63 -11.09 -5.88
C GLN A 257 6.94 -11.45 -6.62
N ARG A 258 6.88 -11.65 -7.94
CA ARG A 258 8.07 -11.95 -8.75
C ARG A 258 9.12 -10.83 -8.72
N TYR A 259 8.69 -9.58 -8.59
CA TYR A 259 9.58 -8.42 -8.52
C TYR A 259 10.14 -8.22 -7.11
N ILE A 260 9.36 -8.55 -6.06
CA ILE A 260 9.81 -8.51 -4.66
C ILE A 260 10.93 -9.54 -4.45
N ILE A 261 10.74 -10.77 -4.92
CA ILE A 261 11.72 -11.85 -4.78
C ILE A 261 13.02 -11.49 -5.51
N ALA A 262 12.94 -10.92 -6.72
CA ALA A 262 14.09 -10.47 -7.47
C ALA A 262 14.86 -9.33 -6.77
N GLY A 263 14.15 -8.38 -6.13
CA GLY A 263 14.77 -7.27 -5.40
C GLY A 263 15.53 -7.72 -4.15
N VAL A 264 15.01 -8.69 -3.41
CA VAL A 264 15.64 -9.21 -2.17
C VAL A 264 16.85 -10.10 -2.48
N SER A 265 16.82 -10.84 -3.58
CA SER A 265 17.94 -11.74 -3.95
C SER A 265 19.22 -11.01 -4.35
N HIS A 266 19.12 -9.76 -4.83
CA HIS A 266 20.30 -8.94 -5.18
C HIS A 266 20.95 -8.25 -3.98
N THR A 267 20.25 -8.09 -2.85
CA THR A 267 20.79 -7.48 -1.63
C THR A 267 21.44 -8.50 -0.68
N GLY A 268 21.28 -9.80 -0.92
CA GLY A 268 21.73 -10.89 -0.04
C GLY A 268 23.03 -11.59 -0.42
N LEU A 269 23.71 -11.20 -1.51
CA LEU A 269 24.98 -11.79 -1.94
C LEU A 269 26.10 -10.75 -1.91
N LYS A 270 26.65 -10.53 -0.73
CA LYS A 270 28.03 -10.08 -0.51
C LYS A 270 28.66 -10.97 0.54
#